data_97d125ad0cb403f646eb79e5aee5b58a
#
_entry.id   97d125ad0cb403f646eb79e5aee5b58a
#
_cell.length_a   1.000
_cell.length_b   1.000
_cell.length_c   1.000
_cell.angle_alpha   90.00
_cell.angle_beta   90.00
_cell.angle_gamma   90.00
#
_symmetry.space_group_name_H-M   'P 1'
#
loop_
_entity.id
_entity.type
_entity.pdbx_description
1 polymer ?
#
loop_
_entity_poly.entity_id
_entity_poly.type
_entity_poly.pdbx_seq_one_letter_code
_entity_poly.pdbx_strand_id
1 'polypeptide(L)'
;PEATSVGMSEDDLKASGTSYECHKGYYRSNGKALAMNETEGLIKLLTDPSQDNLIVGCHAFGAHASDMVQEVTALMNSNVTMSQLSDMIHIHPTLSEIIHDMSL
;
A
#
# COMPACT_ATOMS: atom_id res chain seq x y z
N PRO A 1 -7.14 7.31 14.43
CA PRO A 1 -6.39 6.80 13.27
C PRO A 1 -4.95 6.47 13.63
N GLU A 2 -4.36 5.56 12.88
CA GLU A 2 -2.98 5.13 13.04
C GLU A 2 -2.13 5.66 11.90
N ALA A 3 -0.85 5.92 12.17
CA ALA A 3 0.14 6.25 11.15
C ALA A 3 1.26 5.21 11.24
N THR A 4 1.59 4.59 10.11
CA THR A 4 2.55 3.49 10.09
C THR A 4 3.31 3.44 8.77
N SER A 5 4.52 2.88 8.82
CA SER A 5 5.42 2.84 7.67
C SER A 5 6.28 1.59 7.69
N VAL A 6 6.65 1.12 6.49
CA VAL A 6 7.65 0.07 6.30
C VAL A 6 8.45 0.37 5.04
N GLY A 7 9.74 0.02 5.08
CA GLY A 7 10.62 0.16 3.94
C GLY A 7 11.01 1.59 3.63
N MET A 8 11.29 1.87 2.36
CA MET A 8 11.84 3.14 1.92
C MET A 8 10.77 4.23 1.81
N SER A 9 11.13 5.46 2.14
CA SER A 9 10.31 6.64 1.90
C SER A 9 10.64 7.25 0.53
N GLU A 10 9.81 8.19 0.07
CA GLU A 10 10.12 8.94 -1.15
C GLU A 10 11.42 9.73 -0.99
N ASP A 11 11.67 10.29 0.20
CA ASP A 11 12.91 11.01 0.46
C ASP A 11 14.13 10.10 0.34
N ASP A 12 14.03 8.86 0.87
CA ASP A 12 15.11 7.87 0.74
C ASP A 12 15.39 7.55 -0.73
N LEU A 13 14.35 7.35 -1.52
CA LEU A 13 14.48 7.00 -2.94
C LEU A 13 15.03 8.17 -3.76
N LYS A 14 14.60 9.37 -3.47
CA LYS A 14 15.15 10.59 -4.11
C LYS A 14 16.62 10.78 -3.77
N ALA A 15 16.98 10.60 -2.50
CA ALA A 15 18.37 10.77 -2.04
C ALA A 15 19.30 9.73 -2.68
N SER A 16 18.83 8.52 -2.95
CA SER A 16 19.63 7.46 -3.60
C SER A 16 19.67 7.59 -5.11
N GLY A 17 18.91 8.52 -5.71
CA GLY A 17 18.82 8.66 -7.16
C GLY A 17 18.04 7.54 -7.84
N THR A 18 17.27 6.78 -7.08
CA THR A 18 16.49 5.64 -7.59
C THR A 18 15.17 6.14 -8.18
N SER A 19 14.86 5.73 -9.42
CA SER A 19 13.54 5.96 -10.00
C SER A 19 12.52 5.14 -9.24
N TYR A 20 11.34 5.71 -9.00
CA TYR A 20 10.26 5.01 -8.30
C TYR A 20 8.91 5.47 -8.80
N GLU A 21 7.90 4.65 -8.56
CA GLU A 21 6.50 5.01 -8.76
C GLU A 21 5.80 5.07 -7.41
N CYS A 22 4.88 6.01 -7.26
CA CYS A 22 4.08 6.19 -6.05
C CYS A 22 2.62 5.89 -6.38
N HIS A 23 2.05 4.90 -5.70
CA HIS A 23 0.66 4.51 -5.86
C HIS A 23 -0.11 4.90 -4.61
N LYS A 24 -1.28 5.51 -4.76
CA LYS A 24 -2.08 5.98 -3.64
C LYS A 24 -3.47 5.34 -3.65
N GLY A 25 -3.90 4.90 -2.49
CA GLY A 25 -5.25 4.41 -2.27
C GLY A 25 -5.91 5.18 -1.13
N TYR A 26 -7.19 5.50 -1.29
CA TYR A 26 -7.91 6.36 -0.35
C TYR A 26 -9.04 5.60 0.34
N TYR A 27 -9.15 5.79 1.65
CA TYR A 27 -10.22 5.18 2.44
C TYR A 27 -11.60 5.57 1.93
N ARG A 28 -11.78 6.83 1.50
CA ARG A 28 -13.08 7.31 1.02
C ARG A 28 -13.63 6.55 -0.20
N SER A 29 -12.77 5.82 -0.90
CA SER A 29 -13.16 5.01 -2.06
C SER A 29 -13.42 3.54 -1.71
N ASN A 30 -13.34 3.18 -0.43
CA ASN A 30 -13.42 1.80 0.02
C ASN A 30 -14.76 1.53 0.71
N GLY A 31 -15.47 0.47 0.28
CA GLY A 31 -16.79 0.13 0.81
C GLY A 31 -16.81 -0.15 2.31
N LYS A 32 -15.79 -0.85 2.82
CA LYS A 32 -15.70 -1.15 4.26
C LYS A 32 -15.46 0.12 5.07
N ALA A 33 -14.59 1.02 4.59
CA ALA A 33 -14.34 2.30 5.24
C ALA A 33 -15.61 3.16 5.31
N LEU A 34 -16.38 3.17 4.23
CA LEU A 34 -17.67 3.87 4.21
C LEU A 34 -18.65 3.27 5.22
N ALA A 35 -18.75 1.95 5.28
CA ALA A 35 -19.63 1.26 6.23
C ALA A 35 -19.24 1.50 7.68
N MET A 36 -17.93 1.65 7.95
CA MET A 36 -17.39 1.93 9.29
C MET A 36 -17.43 3.43 9.64
N ASN A 37 -17.77 4.29 8.69
CA ASN A 37 -17.63 5.74 8.84
C ASN A 37 -16.20 6.18 9.16
N GLU A 38 -15.21 5.50 8.53
CA GLU A 38 -13.79 5.74 8.70
C GLU A 38 -13.17 6.10 7.34
N THR A 39 -13.60 7.25 6.81
CA THR A 39 -13.25 7.65 5.43
C THR A 39 -12.00 8.51 5.32
N GLU A 40 -11.45 8.96 6.44
CA GLU A 40 -10.19 9.71 6.44
C GLU A 40 -9.01 8.74 6.45
N GLY A 41 -8.16 8.87 5.46
CA GLY A 41 -6.94 8.07 5.40
C GLY A 41 -6.50 7.79 3.99
N LEU A 42 -5.25 7.37 3.91
CA LEU A 42 -4.65 6.99 2.65
C LEU A 42 -3.55 5.96 2.87
N ILE A 43 -3.30 5.15 1.85
CA ILE A 43 -2.17 4.24 1.78
C ILE A 43 -1.35 4.62 0.57
N LYS A 44 -0.03 4.65 0.75
CA LYS A 44 0.91 4.94 -0.31
C LYS A 44 1.86 3.75 -0.46
N LEU A 45 1.92 3.18 -1.67
CA LEU A 45 2.89 2.14 -2.03
C LEU A 45 3.95 2.73 -2.94
N LEU A 46 5.21 2.44 -2.65
CA LEU A 46 6.34 2.83 -3.46
C LEU A 46 6.91 1.58 -4.14
N THR A 47 7.15 1.69 -5.43
CA THR A 47 7.65 0.56 -6.23
C THR A 47 8.84 0.99 -7.07
N ASP A 48 9.69 0.02 -7.42
CA ASP A 48 10.87 0.23 -8.25
C ASP A 48 10.63 -0.34 -9.65
N PRO A 49 10.42 0.52 -10.66
CA PRO A 49 10.17 0.06 -12.03
C PRO A 49 11.35 -0.69 -12.64
N SER A 50 12.57 -0.48 -12.16
CA SER A 50 13.74 -1.24 -12.65
C SER A 50 13.74 -2.69 -12.18
N GLN A 51 12.86 -3.05 -11.23
CA GLN A 51 12.69 -4.40 -10.69
C GLN A 51 11.25 -4.89 -10.86
N ASP A 52 10.64 -4.61 -12.01
CA ASP A 52 9.26 -5.02 -12.35
C ASP A 52 8.23 -4.45 -11.37
N ASN A 53 8.45 -3.24 -10.88
CA ASN A 53 7.61 -2.61 -9.86
C ASN A 53 7.54 -3.43 -8.56
N LEU A 54 8.71 -3.90 -8.12
CA LEU A 54 8.87 -4.49 -6.79
C LEU A 54 8.42 -3.49 -5.73
N ILE A 55 7.62 -3.95 -4.77
CA ILE A 55 7.17 -3.12 -3.66
C ILE A 55 8.35 -2.88 -2.72
N VAL A 56 8.73 -1.61 -2.53
CA VAL A 56 9.91 -1.23 -1.73
C VAL A 56 9.56 -0.38 -0.51
N GLY A 57 8.34 0.09 -0.40
CA GLY A 57 7.90 0.86 0.77
C GLY A 57 6.39 1.01 0.82
N CYS A 58 5.88 1.21 2.03
CA CYS A 58 4.47 1.46 2.26
C CYS A 58 4.30 2.40 3.45
N HIS A 59 3.47 3.41 3.27
CA HIS A 59 3.19 4.41 4.31
C HIS A 59 1.68 4.63 4.34
N ALA A 60 1.09 4.56 5.53
CA ALA A 60 -0.35 4.65 5.65
C ALA A 60 -0.76 5.47 6.86
N PHE A 61 -1.92 6.11 6.73
CA PHE A 61 -2.58 6.83 7.79
C PHE A 61 -4.08 6.53 7.72
N GLY A 62 -4.66 6.08 8.80
CA GLY A 62 -6.09 5.80 8.87
C GLY A 62 -6.44 4.69 9.83
N ALA A 63 -7.70 4.28 9.85
CA ALA A 63 -8.18 3.21 10.70
C ALA A 63 -7.49 1.90 10.31
N HIS A 64 -6.99 1.17 11.30
CA HIS A 64 -6.32 -0.13 11.12
C HIS A 64 -5.12 -0.09 10.16
N ALA A 65 -4.47 1.06 10.01
CA ALA A 65 -3.34 1.22 9.10
C ALA A 65 -2.20 0.25 9.43
N SER A 66 -1.93 -0.01 10.72
CA SER A 66 -0.86 -0.92 11.13
C SER A 66 -1.11 -2.36 10.65
N ASP A 67 -2.35 -2.83 10.70
CA ASP A 67 -2.69 -4.17 10.22
C ASP A 67 -2.52 -4.27 8.70
N MET A 68 -2.89 -3.22 7.97
CA MET A 68 -2.74 -3.21 6.52
C MET A 68 -1.28 -3.12 6.08
N VAL A 69 -0.48 -2.30 6.76
CA VAL A 69 0.95 -2.21 6.47
C VAL A 69 1.65 -3.53 6.84
N GLN A 70 1.14 -4.26 7.82
CA GLN A 70 1.66 -5.61 8.12
C GLN A 70 1.45 -6.56 6.94
N GLU A 71 0.31 -6.49 6.26
CA GLU A 71 0.09 -7.27 5.03
C GLU A 71 1.16 -6.91 3.99
N VAL A 72 1.39 -5.63 3.74
CA VAL A 72 2.41 -5.17 2.78
C VAL A 72 3.80 -5.61 3.21
N THR A 73 4.10 -5.57 4.50
CA THR A 73 5.38 -6.04 5.03
C THR A 73 5.62 -7.51 4.69
N ALA A 74 4.59 -8.35 4.83
CA ALA A 74 4.68 -9.76 4.46
C ALA A 74 4.92 -9.93 2.96
N LEU A 75 4.25 -9.13 2.14
CA LEU A 75 4.45 -9.15 0.69
C LEU A 75 5.88 -8.73 0.33
N MET A 76 6.42 -7.70 0.99
CA MET A 76 7.80 -7.24 0.76
C MET A 76 8.81 -8.32 1.14
N ASN A 77 8.56 -9.06 2.21
CA ASN A 77 9.43 -10.17 2.62
C ASN A 77 9.46 -11.31 1.58
N SER A 78 8.45 -11.39 0.73
CA SER A 78 8.37 -12.37 -0.36
C SER A 78 8.70 -11.75 -1.71
N ASN A 79 9.23 -10.54 -1.75
CA ASN A 79 9.65 -9.83 -2.97
C ASN A 79 8.52 -9.73 -4.00
N VAL A 80 7.33 -9.33 -3.56
CA VAL A 80 6.14 -9.24 -4.41
C VAL A 80 6.17 -7.96 -5.26
N THR A 81 5.82 -8.12 -6.53
CA THR A 81 5.66 -7.01 -7.48
C THR A 81 4.21 -6.55 -7.54
N MET A 82 3.96 -5.37 -8.11
CA MET A 82 2.59 -4.89 -8.29
C MET A 82 1.74 -5.82 -9.17
N SER A 83 2.34 -6.44 -10.20
CA SER A 83 1.65 -7.40 -11.04
C SER A 83 1.20 -8.63 -10.23
N GLN A 84 2.06 -9.13 -9.37
CA GLN A 84 1.71 -10.25 -8.50
C GLN A 84 0.61 -9.87 -7.49
N LEU A 85 0.67 -8.65 -6.95
CA LEU A 85 -0.38 -8.15 -6.05
C LEU A 85 -1.74 -8.09 -6.76
N SER A 86 -1.77 -7.64 -8.01
CA SER A 86 -3.03 -7.55 -8.77
C SER A 86 -3.69 -8.91 -8.99
N ASP A 87 -2.91 -9.98 -8.98
CA ASP A 87 -3.42 -11.35 -9.16
C ASP A 87 -3.90 -11.99 -7.86
N MET A 88 -3.63 -11.35 -6.72
CA MET A 88 -4.02 -11.89 -5.41
C MET A 88 -5.50 -11.66 -5.13
N ILE A 89 -6.13 -12.63 -4.45
CA ILE A 89 -7.51 -12.52 -4.01
C ILE A 89 -7.54 -11.77 -2.69
N HIS A 90 -8.39 -10.75 -2.62
CA HIS A 90 -8.68 -10.04 -1.37
C HIS A 90 -10.15 -10.24 -0.99
N ILE A 91 -10.38 -10.43 0.31
CA ILE A 91 -11.74 -10.66 0.82
C ILE A 91 -12.54 -9.36 0.73
N HIS A 92 -13.79 -9.47 0.28
CA HIS A 92 -14.73 -8.37 0.23
C HIS A 92 -15.84 -8.57 1.28
N PRO A 93 -16.23 -7.57 2.07
CA PRO A 93 -15.65 -6.21 2.10
C PRO A 93 -14.55 -6.10 3.17
N THR A 94 -13.41 -5.53 2.80
CA THR A 94 -12.31 -5.30 3.74
C THR A 94 -11.61 -3.97 3.45
N LEU A 95 -10.92 -3.44 4.45
CA LEU A 95 -10.02 -2.29 4.24
C LEU A 95 -8.83 -2.69 3.37
N SER A 96 -8.37 -3.93 3.47
CA SER A 96 -7.23 -4.43 2.69
C SER A 96 -7.48 -4.40 1.17
N GLU A 97 -8.73 -4.34 0.73
CA GLU A 97 -9.03 -4.14 -0.69
C GLU A 97 -8.44 -2.85 -1.25
N ILE A 98 -8.17 -1.84 -0.40
CA ILE A 98 -7.50 -0.61 -0.82
C ILE A 98 -6.14 -0.96 -1.44
N ILE A 99 -5.41 -1.89 -0.81
CA ILE A 99 -4.08 -2.32 -1.27
C ILE A 99 -4.20 -2.97 -2.64
N HIS A 100 -5.14 -3.88 -2.82
CA HIS A 100 -5.36 -4.56 -4.09
C HIS A 100 -5.76 -3.56 -5.19
N ASP A 101 -6.65 -2.63 -4.88
CA ASP A 101 -7.14 -1.64 -5.85
C ASP A 101 -6.01 -0.76 -6.40
N MET A 102 -4.99 -0.47 -5.59
CA MET A 102 -3.83 0.30 -6.04
C MET A 102 -3.01 -0.44 -7.10
N SER A 103 -3.13 -1.76 -7.18
CA SER A 103 -2.37 -2.60 -8.13
C SER A 103 -3.06 -2.74 -9.50
N LEU A 104 -4.29 -2.27 -9.62
CA LEU A 104 -5.10 -2.43 -10.84
C LEU A 104 -4.83 -1.34 -11.87
#